data_e9939f976463efe588afbaef7e688ca0
#
_entry.id   e9939f976463efe588afbaef7e688ca0
#
_cell.length_a   1.000
_cell.length_b   1.000
_cell.length_c   1.000
_cell.angle_alpha   90.00
_cell.angle_beta   90.00
_cell.angle_gamma   90.00
#
_symmetry.space_group_name_H-M   'P 1'
#
loop_
_entity.id
_entity.type
_entity.pdbx_description
1 polymer ?
#
loop_
_entity_poly.entity_id
_entity_poly.type
_entity_poly.pdbx_seq_one_letter_code
_entity_poly.pdbx_strand_id
1 'polypeptide(L)' 'EGLICFKDEPFQTIMEDFEKYYGIRIIINNKKVLKYSYNGKFRQADGIDYALRVLQRDIHFKYERANDEEIIYIN' A
#
# COMPACT_ATOMS: atom_id res chain seq x y z
N GLU A 1 -12.83 -10.82 9.08
CA GLU A 1 -13.45 -10.53 7.83
C GLU A 1 -13.33 -9.07 7.47
N GLY A 2 -12.82 -8.79 6.27
CA GLY A 2 -12.49 -7.43 5.91
C GLY A 2 -11.23 -6.92 6.59
N LEU A 3 -10.51 -7.81 7.25
CA LEU A 3 -9.26 -7.48 7.93
C LEU A 3 -8.09 -8.00 7.10
N ILE A 4 -7.17 -7.12 6.79
CA ILE A 4 -5.99 -7.43 6.00
C ILE A 4 -4.81 -7.47 6.96
N CYS A 5 -4.22 -8.66 7.13
CA CYS A 5 -3.13 -8.86 8.09
C CYS A 5 -1.82 -9.10 7.36
N PHE A 6 -0.78 -8.41 7.78
CA PHE A 6 0.57 -8.60 7.25
C PHE A 6 1.49 -9.01 8.39
N LYS A 7 2.32 -9.99 8.12
CA LYS A 7 3.34 -10.45 9.06
C LYS A 7 4.65 -10.54 8.31
N ASP A 8 5.55 -9.61 8.63
CA ASP A 8 6.88 -9.53 8.02
C ASP A 8 6.79 -9.60 6.48
N GLU A 9 5.83 -8.88 5.92
CA GLU A 9 5.58 -8.92 4.49
C GLU A 9 6.40 -7.87 3.77
N PRO A 10 7.03 -8.21 2.64
CA PRO A 10 7.73 -7.23 1.83
C PRO A 10 6.77 -6.16 1.30
N PHE A 11 7.28 -4.95 1.20
CA PHE A 11 6.48 -3.82 0.71
C PHE A 11 5.77 -4.15 -0.60
N GLN A 12 6.47 -4.81 -1.53
CA GLN A 12 5.88 -5.15 -2.81
C GLN A 12 4.68 -6.08 -2.64
N THR A 13 4.79 -7.08 -1.77
CA THR A 13 3.68 -8.00 -1.52
C THR A 13 2.48 -7.26 -0.93
N ILE A 14 2.74 -6.32 -0.03
CA ILE A 14 1.68 -5.51 0.55
C ILE A 14 0.94 -4.74 -0.54
N MET A 15 1.69 -4.13 -1.47
CA MET A 15 1.08 -3.38 -2.56
C MET A 15 0.28 -4.29 -3.48
N GLU A 16 0.78 -5.49 -3.76
CA GLU A 16 0.07 -6.46 -4.58
C GLU A 16 -1.24 -6.88 -3.92
N ASP A 17 -1.23 -7.06 -2.60
CA ASP A 17 -2.44 -7.40 -1.88
C ASP A 17 -3.43 -6.25 -1.91
N PHE A 18 -2.96 -5.02 -1.73
CA PHE A 18 -3.85 -3.85 -1.83
C PHE A 18 -4.47 -3.74 -3.21
N GLU A 19 -3.72 -4.06 -4.26
CA GLU A 19 -4.29 -4.07 -5.61
C GLU A 19 -5.49 -5.01 -5.69
N LYS A 20 -5.37 -6.19 -5.09
CA LYS A 20 -6.44 -7.18 -5.11
C LYS A 20 -7.63 -6.74 -4.27
N TYR A 21 -7.36 -6.24 -3.05
CA TYR A 21 -8.42 -5.87 -2.14
C TYR A 21 -9.21 -4.67 -2.63
N TYR A 22 -8.56 -3.75 -3.32
CA TYR A 22 -9.19 -2.48 -3.70
C TYR A 22 -9.45 -2.35 -5.20
N GLY A 23 -9.03 -3.35 -6.00
CA GLY A 23 -9.27 -3.32 -7.44
C GLY A 23 -8.56 -2.17 -8.12
N ILE A 24 -7.33 -1.89 -7.72
CA ILE A 24 -6.54 -0.78 -8.24
C ILE A 24 -5.19 -1.27 -8.74
N ARG A 25 -4.48 -0.40 -9.43
CA ARG A 25 -3.09 -0.66 -9.81
C ARG A 25 -2.17 0.23 -8.98
N ILE A 26 -1.04 -0.32 -8.57
CA ILE A 26 -0.04 0.41 -7.82
C ILE A 26 1.28 0.29 -8.54
N ILE A 27 1.86 1.42 -8.92
CA ILE A 27 3.12 1.46 -9.63
C ILE A 27 4.18 2.01 -8.69
N ILE A 28 5.20 1.21 -8.42
CA ILE A 28 6.25 1.60 -7.49
C ILE A 28 7.39 2.23 -8.28
N ASN A 29 7.48 3.55 -8.21
CA ASN A 29 8.58 4.30 -8.82
C ASN A 29 9.75 4.45 -7.85
N ASN A 30 9.46 4.51 -6.56
CA ASN A 30 10.49 4.63 -5.53
C ASN A 30 10.98 3.25 -5.15
N LYS A 31 12.10 2.83 -5.74
CA LYS A 31 12.60 1.48 -5.50
C LYS A 31 13.22 1.29 -4.12
N LYS A 32 13.46 2.37 -3.40
CA LYS A 32 14.03 2.27 -2.04
C LYS A 32 13.05 1.63 -1.07
N VAL A 33 11.76 1.69 -1.35
CA VAL A 33 10.76 1.07 -0.45
C VAL A 33 10.82 -0.45 -0.50
N LEU A 34 11.41 -1.02 -1.56
CA LEU A 34 11.41 -2.47 -1.74
C LEU A 34 12.23 -3.22 -0.69
N LYS A 35 13.07 -2.51 0.06
CA LYS A 35 13.87 -3.14 1.11
C LYS A 35 13.11 -3.33 2.41
N TYR A 36 11.91 -2.77 2.52
CA TYR A 36 11.15 -2.81 3.77
C TYR A 36 10.17 -3.97 3.82
N SER A 37 10.00 -4.49 5.03
CA SER A 37 8.92 -5.42 5.35
C SER A 37 8.09 -4.78 6.45
N TYR A 38 6.87 -5.26 6.63
CA TYR A 38 5.95 -4.61 7.55
C TYR A 38 5.08 -5.62 8.27
N ASN A 39 4.77 -5.31 9.52
CA ASN A 39 3.81 -6.05 10.32
C ASN A 39 2.65 -5.11 10.65
N GLY A 40 1.45 -5.53 10.37
CA GLY A 40 0.32 -4.69 10.70
C GLY A 40 -0.99 -5.29 10.27
N LYS A 41 -2.06 -4.63 10.68
CA LYS A 41 -3.42 -5.02 10.34
C LYS A 41 -4.15 -3.79 9.84
N PHE A 42 -4.93 -3.98 8.81
CA PHE A 42 -5.73 -2.91 8.22
C PHE A 42 -7.15 -3.41 8.02
N ARG A 43 -8.12 -2.55 8.26
CA ARG A 43 -9.49 -2.85 7.87
C ARG A 43 -9.67 -2.41 6.44
N GLN A 44 -10.20 -3.31 5.61
CA GLN A 44 -10.43 -2.97 4.22
C GLN A 44 -11.34 -1.74 4.10
N ALA A 45 -12.33 -1.64 4.98
CA ALA A 45 -13.28 -0.54 4.94
C ALA A 45 -12.66 0.84 5.19
N ASP A 46 -11.49 0.90 5.82
CA ASP A 46 -10.82 2.18 6.09
C ASP A 46 -10.22 2.79 4.81
N GLY A 47 -10.07 2.00 3.76
CA GLY A 47 -9.65 2.50 2.46
C GLY A 47 -8.15 2.50 2.27
N ILE A 48 -7.77 2.58 0.98
CA ILE A 48 -6.36 2.52 0.59
C ILE A 48 -5.59 3.76 1.04
N ASP A 49 -6.21 4.93 1.02
CA ASP A 49 -5.50 6.14 1.42
C ASP A 49 -5.11 6.08 2.89
N TYR A 50 -6.01 5.61 3.74
CA TYR A 50 -5.70 5.45 5.15
C TYR A 50 -4.55 4.46 5.34
N ALA A 51 -4.61 3.33 4.63
CA ALA A 51 -3.58 2.30 4.76
C ALA A 51 -2.21 2.84 4.34
N LEU A 52 -2.16 3.59 3.24
CA LEU A 52 -0.90 4.17 2.80
C LEU A 52 -0.36 5.18 3.80
N ARG A 53 -1.24 5.99 4.39
CA ARG A 53 -0.79 6.96 5.40
C ARG A 53 -0.25 6.27 6.65
N VAL A 54 -0.82 5.14 7.02
CA VAL A 54 -0.29 4.37 8.15
C VAL A 54 1.12 3.88 7.82
N LEU A 55 1.31 3.34 6.62
CA LEU A 55 2.64 2.87 6.20
C LEU A 55 3.66 4.00 6.18
N GLN A 56 3.23 5.21 5.83
CA GLN A 56 4.13 6.37 5.78
C GLN A 56 4.67 6.77 7.14
N ARG A 57 4.11 6.27 8.23
CA ARG A 57 4.65 6.52 9.57
C ARG A 57 6.03 5.89 9.73
N ASP A 58 6.26 4.76 9.07
CA ASP A 58 7.48 3.99 9.25
C ASP A 58 8.33 3.91 8.00
N ILE A 59 7.74 4.11 6.82
CA ILE A 59 8.43 3.97 5.56
C ILE A 59 8.33 5.30 4.81
N HIS A 60 9.47 5.81 4.38
CA HIS A 60 9.50 7.10 3.71
C HIS A 60 9.15 6.95 2.23
N PHE A 61 7.99 7.46 1.85
CA PHE A 61 7.58 7.54 0.46
C PHE A 61 6.46 8.56 0.32
N LYS A 62 6.22 8.98 -0.90
CA LYS A 62 5.07 9.78 -1.27
C LYS A 62 4.17 8.94 -2.15
N TYR A 63 2.91 9.31 -2.24
CA TYR A 63 2.04 8.63 -3.20
C TYR A 63 1.11 9.64 -3.86
N GLU A 64 0.65 9.27 -5.04
CA GLU A 64 -0.19 10.14 -5.84
C GLU A 64 -1.18 9.28 -6.60
N ARG A 65 -2.44 9.69 -6.60
CA ARG A 65 -3.47 9.01 -7.37
C ARG A 65 -3.65 9.74 -8.70
N ALA A 66 -3.73 8.96 -9.78
CA ALA A 66 -4.01 9.54 -11.08
C ALA A 66 -5.50 9.93 -11.16
N ASN A 67 -5.80 11.02 -11.85
CA ASN A 67 -7.17 11.48 -12.04
C ASN A 67 -7.96 10.45 -12.82
N ASP A 68 -9.18 10.16 -12.38
CA ASP A 68 -10.13 9.29 -13.06
C ASP A 68 -9.59 7.89 -13.30
N GLU A 69 -8.44 7.57 -12.74
CA GLU A 69 -7.83 6.27 -12.89
C GLU A 69 -7.69 5.63 -11.53
N GLU A 70 -7.79 4.32 -11.51
CA GLU A 70 -7.56 3.60 -10.27
C GLU A 70 -6.12 3.15 -10.23
N ILE A 71 -5.23 4.14 -10.36
CA ILE A 71 -3.79 3.93 -10.36
C ILE A 71 -3.18 4.81 -9.28
N ILE A 72 -2.32 4.21 -8.48
CA ILE A 72 -1.56 4.92 -7.46
C ILE A 72 -0.08 4.77 -7.77
N TYR A 73 0.64 5.87 -7.72
CA TYR A 73 2.08 5.88 -7.89
C TYR A 73 2.75 6.06 -6.54
N ILE A 74 3.70 5.16 -6.24
CA ILE A 74 4.53 5.26 -5.03
C ILE A 74 5.84 5.92 -5.44
N ASN A 75 6.05 7.14 -4.96
CA ASN A 75 7.18 7.98 -5.38
C ASN A 75 8.19 8.23 -4.23
#